data_687d7d692d15d97dab28b88e938d853d
#
_entry.id   687d7d692d15d97dab28b88e938d853d
#
_cell.length_a   1.000
_cell.length_b   1.000
_cell.length_c   1.000
_cell.angle_alpha   90.00
_cell.angle_beta   90.00
_cell.angle_gamma   90.00
#
_symmetry.space_group_name_H-M   'P 1'
#
loop_
_entity.id
_entity.type
_entity.pdbx_description
1 polymer ?
#
loop_
_entity_poly.entity_id
_entity_poly.type
_entity_poly.pdbx_seq_one_letter_code
_entity_poly.pdbx_strand_id
1 'polypeptide(L)'
;MKRRPAFTLIELIFVIILIGVLGAVALPKFKGMRDNAKTTSELSTAASVQTAIDACHGEWVINEGTFACGFDIDPADPAQFDASSGYPITLGSSDTTPFDKILKNGKSVKWIKGADGYYRGPASNGGVKPANPDIAGKPDSNDYWEYNSTTGILQLVDN
;
A
#
# COMPACT_ATOMS: atom_id res chain seq x y z
N MET A 1 -39.96 46.36 11.33
CA MET A 1 -39.07 45.64 10.43
C MET A 1 -37.70 45.52 11.08
N LYS A 2 -37.19 44.31 11.39
CA LYS A 2 -35.84 44.08 11.94
C LYS A 2 -34.86 44.26 10.80
N ARG A 3 -33.96 45.24 10.86
CA ARG A 3 -32.86 45.42 9.88
C ARG A 3 -31.90 44.24 10.08
N ARG A 4 -31.68 43.46 9.04
CA ARG A 4 -30.59 42.44 9.03
C ARG A 4 -29.27 43.18 8.81
N PRO A 5 -28.23 42.94 9.63
CA PRO A 5 -26.93 43.53 9.35
C PRO A 5 -26.42 42.97 8.02
N ALA A 6 -26.01 43.88 7.13
CA ALA A 6 -25.37 43.51 5.87
C ALA A 6 -23.85 43.56 6.08
N PHE A 7 -23.12 42.56 5.51
CA PHE A 7 -21.67 42.53 5.52
C PHE A 7 -21.08 43.76 4.81
N THR A 8 -20.03 44.35 5.36
CA THR A 8 -19.32 45.44 4.71
C THR A 8 -18.31 44.86 3.70
N LEU A 9 -18.02 45.60 2.65
CA LEU A 9 -17.04 45.22 1.61
C LEU A 9 -15.64 45.00 2.20
N ILE A 10 -15.27 45.82 3.21
CA ILE A 10 -13.97 45.71 3.89
C ILE A 10 -13.86 44.41 4.72
N GLU A 11 -14.94 43.99 5.32
CA GLU A 11 -15.01 42.74 6.12
C GLU A 11 -14.80 41.51 5.22
N LEU A 12 -15.38 41.55 3.99
CA LEU A 12 -15.16 40.49 3.01
C LEU A 12 -13.71 40.46 2.52
N ILE A 13 -13.12 41.63 2.17
CA ILE A 13 -11.71 41.71 1.73
C ILE A 13 -10.77 41.22 2.82
N PHE A 14 -11.01 41.59 4.08
CA PHE A 14 -10.19 41.15 5.20
C PHE A 14 -10.22 39.63 5.36
N VAL A 15 -11.40 39.01 5.26
CA VAL A 15 -11.56 37.56 5.37
C VAL A 15 -10.80 36.81 4.25
N ILE A 16 -10.90 37.27 2.99
CA ILE A 16 -10.20 36.59 1.88
C ILE A 16 -8.68 36.73 1.99
N ILE A 17 -8.16 37.85 2.49
CA ILE A 17 -6.72 38.02 2.76
C ILE A 17 -6.27 37.04 3.86
N LEU A 18 -7.01 36.93 4.96
CA LEU A 18 -6.70 35.97 6.05
C LEU A 18 -6.69 34.53 5.55
N ILE A 19 -7.70 34.12 4.77
CA ILE A 19 -7.77 32.76 4.22
C ILE A 19 -6.60 32.52 3.25
N GLY A 20 -6.23 33.52 2.44
CA GLY A 20 -5.09 33.45 1.52
C GLY A 20 -3.77 33.18 2.25
N VAL A 21 -3.49 33.93 3.32
CA VAL A 21 -2.27 33.75 4.13
C VAL A 21 -2.25 32.38 4.84
N LEU A 22 -3.38 31.98 5.45
CA LEU A 22 -3.49 30.68 6.10
C LEU A 22 -3.34 29.52 5.11
N GLY A 23 -3.94 29.63 3.92
CA GLY A 23 -3.83 28.63 2.84
C GLY A 23 -2.38 28.48 2.36
N ALA A 24 -1.63 29.55 2.21
CA ALA A 24 -0.24 29.53 1.75
C ALA A 24 0.67 28.70 2.68
N VAL A 25 0.39 28.70 3.98
CA VAL A 25 1.17 27.93 4.98
C VAL A 25 0.65 26.49 5.16
N ALA A 26 -0.67 26.28 5.02
CA ALA A 26 -1.30 24.99 5.27
C ALA A 26 -1.03 23.98 4.16
N LEU A 27 -1.10 24.39 2.88
CA LEU A 27 -0.97 23.49 1.73
C LEU A 27 0.33 22.66 1.71
N PRO A 28 1.54 23.20 1.98
CA PRO A 28 2.76 22.40 2.03
C PRO A 28 2.76 21.33 3.13
N LYS A 29 2.17 21.64 4.29
CA LYS A 29 2.08 20.70 5.42
C LYS A 29 1.16 19.52 5.11
N PHE A 30 0.05 19.75 4.39
CA PHE A 30 -0.85 18.67 3.96
C PHE A 30 -0.20 17.69 2.99
N LYS A 31 0.72 18.16 2.14
CA LYS A 31 1.45 17.26 1.23
C LYS A 31 2.30 16.25 2.02
N GLY A 32 3.07 16.70 2.99
CA GLY A 32 3.89 15.80 3.83
C GLY A 32 3.07 14.78 4.61
N MET A 33 1.89 15.17 5.12
CA MET A 33 0.97 14.25 5.78
C MET A 33 0.43 13.17 4.82
N ARG A 34 0.11 13.55 3.59
CA ARG A 34 -0.35 12.61 2.56
C ARG A 34 0.72 11.60 2.18
N ASP A 35 1.95 12.04 2.02
CA ASP A 35 3.08 11.19 1.66
C ASP A 35 3.40 10.20 2.79
N ASN A 36 3.40 10.66 4.04
CA ASN A 36 3.54 9.77 5.21
C ASN A 36 2.39 8.75 5.30
N ALA A 37 1.15 9.15 5.00
CA ALA A 37 0.01 8.23 4.99
C ALA A 37 0.15 7.15 3.91
N LYS A 38 0.66 7.48 2.72
CA LYS A 38 0.95 6.51 1.66
C LYS A 38 2.01 5.51 2.09
N THR A 39 3.14 5.99 2.62
CA THR A 39 4.23 5.16 3.13
C THR A 39 3.74 4.21 4.24
N THR A 40 3.00 4.73 5.22
CA THR A 40 2.45 3.90 6.31
C THR A 40 1.45 2.87 5.79
N SER A 41 0.58 3.26 4.85
CA SER A 41 -0.38 2.34 4.22
C SER A 41 0.33 1.23 3.44
N GLU A 42 1.41 1.55 2.75
CA GLU A 42 2.21 0.58 2.00
C GLU A 42 2.87 -0.43 2.93
N LEU A 43 3.59 0.04 3.95
CA LEU A 43 4.23 -0.81 4.95
C LEU A 43 3.22 -1.70 5.70
N SER A 44 2.08 -1.15 6.09
CA SER A 44 1.03 -1.91 6.78
C SER A 44 0.43 -3.00 5.89
N THR A 45 0.24 -2.72 4.60
CA THR A 45 -0.27 -3.73 3.65
C THR A 45 0.78 -4.82 3.42
N ALA A 46 2.04 -4.46 3.22
CA ALA A 46 3.14 -5.42 3.05
C ALA A 46 3.27 -6.36 4.27
N ALA A 47 3.18 -5.81 5.48
CA ALA A 47 3.17 -6.61 6.70
C ALA A 47 1.97 -7.57 6.78
N SER A 48 0.80 -7.12 6.33
CA SER A 48 -0.40 -7.97 6.27
C SER A 48 -0.26 -9.09 5.24
N VAL A 49 0.34 -8.81 4.08
CA VAL A 49 0.65 -9.81 3.05
C VAL A 49 1.65 -10.83 3.59
N GLN A 50 2.74 -10.39 4.22
CA GLN A 50 3.72 -11.30 4.81
C GLN A 50 3.08 -12.19 5.87
N THR A 51 2.26 -11.64 6.76
CA THR A 51 1.54 -12.42 7.78
C THR A 51 0.64 -13.48 7.15
N ALA A 52 -0.02 -13.17 6.04
CA ALA A 52 -0.89 -14.12 5.36
C ALA A 52 -0.09 -15.22 4.64
N ILE A 53 1.09 -14.90 4.10
CA ILE A 53 2.03 -15.88 3.53
C ILE A 53 2.52 -16.82 4.61
N ASP A 54 2.94 -16.30 5.76
CA ASP A 54 3.43 -17.09 6.89
C ASP A 54 2.33 -17.99 7.47
N ALA A 55 1.09 -17.51 7.53
CA ALA A 55 -0.05 -18.30 7.96
C ALA A 55 -0.33 -19.45 6.97
N CYS A 56 -0.24 -19.21 5.66
CA CYS A 56 -0.40 -20.22 4.64
C CYS A 56 0.69 -21.32 4.77
N HIS A 57 1.93 -20.92 4.97
CA HIS A 57 3.03 -21.87 5.22
C HIS A 57 2.83 -22.64 6.52
N GLY A 58 2.35 -22.01 7.58
CA GLY A 58 2.02 -22.68 8.85
C GLY A 58 0.95 -23.75 8.68
N GLU A 59 -0.10 -23.49 7.92
CA GLU A 59 -1.14 -24.46 7.59
C GLU A 59 -0.57 -25.66 6.79
N TRP A 60 0.32 -25.39 5.83
CA TRP A 60 1.01 -26.44 5.07
C TRP A 60 1.87 -27.35 5.96
N VAL A 61 2.60 -26.77 6.92
CA VAL A 61 3.45 -27.54 7.87
C VAL A 61 2.63 -28.45 8.77
N ILE A 62 1.42 -27.99 9.17
CA ILE A 62 0.58 -28.72 10.14
C ILE A 62 -0.30 -29.76 9.44
N ASN A 63 -0.80 -29.48 8.26
CA ASN A 63 -1.80 -30.29 7.57
C ASN A 63 -1.21 -30.92 6.31
N GLU A 64 -0.90 -32.21 6.36
CA GLU A 64 -0.48 -32.99 5.21
C GLU A 64 -1.67 -33.17 4.24
N GLY A 65 -1.73 -32.38 3.17
CA GLY A 65 -2.65 -32.57 2.05
C GLY A 65 -3.68 -31.47 1.83
N THR A 66 -4.76 -31.38 2.61
CA THR A 66 -5.82 -30.39 2.38
C THR A 66 -5.76 -29.30 3.45
N PHE A 67 -5.46 -28.08 3.07
CA PHE A 67 -5.40 -26.92 3.96
C PHE A 67 -5.90 -25.65 3.25
N ALA A 68 -6.16 -24.60 4.01
CA ALA A 68 -6.54 -23.29 3.46
C ALA A 68 -5.30 -22.39 3.33
N CYS A 69 -5.09 -21.81 2.16
CA CYS A 69 -4.00 -20.89 1.93
C CYS A 69 -4.55 -19.54 1.48
N GLY A 70 -4.35 -18.51 2.27
CA GLY A 70 -4.84 -17.19 1.97
C GLY A 70 -6.37 -17.12 1.89
N PHE A 71 -6.87 -16.33 0.97
CA PHE A 71 -8.30 -16.16 0.75
C PHE A 71 -8.84 -16.99 -0.43
N ASP A 72 -8.04 -17.13 -1.50
CA ASP A 72 -8.46 -17.77 -2.76
C ASP A 72 -7.26 -18.44 -3.49
N ILE A 73 -6.34 -19.01 -2.73
CA ILE A 73 -5.23 -19.80 -3.27
C ILE A 73 -5.60 -21.28 -3.14
N ASP A 74 -5.54 -22.01 -4.26
CA ASP A 74 -5.71 -23.46 -4.27
C ASP A 74 -4.35 -24.15 -4.03
N PRO A 75 -4.14 -24.81 -2.88
CA PRO A 75 -2.89 -25.50 -2.61
C PRO A 75 -2.65 -26.74 -3.49
N ALA A 76 -3.70 -27.27 -4.12
CA ALA A 76 -3.59 -28.40 -5.05
C ALA A 76 -3.19 -27.96 -6.48
N ASP A 77 -3.27 -26.67 -6.78
CA ASP A 77 -2.87 -26.12 -8.07
C ASP A 77 -1.38 -25.75 -8.09
N PRO A 78 -0.52 -26.48 -8.84
CA PRO A 78 0.92 -26.21 -8.87
C PRO A 78 1.27 -24.86 -9.55
N ALA A 79 0.32 -24.18 -10.17
CA ALA A 79 0.51 -22.81 -10.67
C ALA A 79 0.27 -21.74 -9.59
N GLN A 80 -0.36 -22.11 -8.47
CA GLN A 80 -0.71 -21.19 -7.40
C GLN A 80 0.10 -21.43 -6.12
N PHE A 81 0.49 -22.69 -5.87
CA PHE A 81 1.17 -23.11 -4.64
C PHE A 81 2.30 -24.07 -4.96
N ASP A 82 3.47 -23.84 -4.36
CA ASP A 82 4.61 -24.75 -4.43
C ASP A 82 4.62 -25.69 -3.23
N ALA A 83 4.20 -26.93 -3.45
CA ALA A 83 4.17 -27.95 -2.42
C ALA A 83 5.57 -28.36 -1.91
N SER A 84 6.65 -28.01 -2.61
CA SER A 84 8.01 -28.33 -2.19
C SER A 84 8.58 -27.33 -1.20
N SER A 85 8.27 -26.05 -1.38
CA SER A 85 8.68 -24.96 -0.48
C SER A 85 7.62 -24.63 0.57
N GLY A 86 6.35 -24.98 0.33
CA GLY A 86 5.23 -24.66 1.20
C GLY A 86 4.76 -23.23 1.12
N TYR A 87 5.04 -22.53 -0.02
CA TYR A 87 4.68 -21.12 -0.20
C TYR A 87 3.81 -20.91 -1.45
N PRO A 88 2.94 -19.89 -1.43
CA PRO A 88 2.18 -19.52 -2.63
C PRO A 88 3.10 -18.99 -3.74
N ILE A 89 2.85 -19.40 -4.98
CA ILE A 89 3.55 -18.89 -6.15
C ILE A 89 2.96 -17.55 -6.59
N THR A 90 1.63 -17.41 -6.45
CA THR A 90 0.91 -16.20 -6.83
C THR A 90 0.16 -15.63 -5.61
N LEU A 91 0.23 -14.31 -5.43
CA LEU A 91 -0.46 -13.61 -4.34
C LEU A 91 -1.77 -12.97 -4.79
N GLY A 92 -2.00 -12.86 -6.10
CA GLY A 92 -3.19 -12.24 -6.67
C GLY A 92 -3.53 -12.75 -8.06
N SER A 93 -4.73 -12.36 -8.54
CA SER A 93 -5.29 -12.80 -9.82
C SER A 93 -4.88 -11.94 -11.01
N SER A 94 -4.37 -10.74 -10.80
CA SER A 94 -3.93 -9.84 -11.87
C SER A 94 -2.93 -8.79 -11.37
N ASP A 95 -2.31 -8.08 -12.32
CA ASP A 95 -1.36 -7.00 -12.03
C ASP A 95 -2.01 -5.79 -11.33
N THR A 96 -3.31 -5.61 -11.48
CA THR A 96 -4.06 -4.54 -10.80
C THR A 96 -4.71 -4.97 -9.48
N THR A 97 -4.73 -6.28 -9.19
CA THR A 97 -5.21 -6.86 -7.94
C THR A 97 -4.20 -7.89 -7.42
N PRO A 98 -2.96 -7.43 -7.11
CA PRO A 98 -1.84 -8.34 -6.89
C PRO A 98 -1.89 -9.12 -5.58
N PHE A 99 -2.85 -8.83 -4.69
CA PHE A 99 -3.00 -9.46 -3.38
C PHE A 99 -4.42 -9.98 -3.09
N ASP A 100 -5.29 -10.07 -4.09
CA ASP A 100 -6.69 -10.47 -3.88
C ASP A 100 -6.86 -11.97 -3.58
N LYS A 101 -5.87 -12.80 -3.84
CA LYS A 101 -5.87 -14.21 -3.47
C LYS A 101 -5.38 -14.44 -2.04
N ILE A 102 -4.43 -13.64 -1.58
CA ILE A 102 -3.84 -13.82 -0.24
C ILE A 102 -4.54 -13.00 0.84
N LEU A 103 -5.13 -11.84 0.48
CA LEU A 103 -5.86 -10.96 1.39
C LEU A 103 -7.33 -10.86 1.00
N LYS A 104 -8.23 -10.99 1.99
CA LYS A 104 -9.68 -10.81 1.80
C LYS A 104 -10.05 -9.46 1.15
N ASN A 105 -9.34 -8.40 1.52
CA ASN A 105 -9.54 -7.05 1.00
C ASN A 105 -8.50 -6.66 -0.07
N GLY A 106 -7.81 -7.64 -0.67
CA GLY A 106 -6.73 -7.42 -1.62
C GLY A 106 -7.14 -6.64 -2.87
N LYS A 107 -8.42 -6.71 -3.28
CA LYS A 107 -8.98 -5.89 -4.37
C LYS A 107 -9.09 -4.40 -4.06
N SER A 108 -9.11 -4.03 -2.78
CA SER A 108 -9.28 -2.64 -2.34
C SER A 108 -7.96 -1.94 -2.06
N VAL A 109 -6.84 -2.66 -2.03
CA VAL A 109 -5.53 -2.07 -1.84
C VAL A 109 -5.02 -1.43 -3.13
N LYS A 110 -4.39 -0.28 -3.02
CA LYS A 110 -3.84 0.46 -4.16
C LYS A 110 -2.42 -0.01 -4.48
N TRP A 111 -2.33 -1.27 -4.87
CA TRP A 111 -1.08 -1.89 -5.28
C TRP A 111 -1.18 -2.36 -6.72
N ILE A 112 -0.03 -2.41 -7.39
CA ILE A 112 0.12 -2.97 -8.72
C ILE A 112 1.31 -3.92 -8.74
N LYS A 113 1.28 -4.89 -9.66
CA LYS A 113 2.43 -5.67 -10.07
C LYS A 113 2.88 -5.17 -11.44
N GLY A 114 4.14 -4.77 -11.56
CA GLY A 114 4.70 -4.31 -12.81
C GLY A 114 4.99 -5.48 -13.78
N ALA A 115 5.23 -5.14 -15.04
CA ALA A 115 5.68 -6.11 -16.05
C ALA A 115 7.06 -6.72 -15.71
N ASP A 116 7.82 -6.07 -14.83
CA ASP A 116 9.07 -6.53 -14.24
C ASP A 116 8.89 -7.61 -13.16
N GLY A 117 7.63 -7.91 -12.78
CA GLY A 117 7.29 -8.87 -11.73
C GLY A 117 7.27 -8.31 -10.32
N TYR A 118 7.69 -7.06 -10.12
CA TYR A 118 7.76 -6.40 -8.82
C TYR A 118 6.47 -5.72 -8.43
N TYR A 119 6.24 -5.60 -7.13
CA TYR A 119 5.04 -4.99 -6.56
C TYR A 119 5.35 -3.55 -6.15
N ARG A 120 4.37 -2.66 -6.36
CA ARG A 120 4.45 -1.26 -5.96
C ARG A 120 3.16 -0.83 -5.30
N GLY A 121 3.30 -0.21 -4.13
CA GLY A 121 2.18 0.27 -3.33
C GLY A 121 1.89 1.77 -3.50
N PRO A 122 1.08 2.34 -2.59
CA PRO A 122 0.68 3.74 -2.68
C PRO A 122 1.82 4.77 -2.62
N ALA A 123 2.95 4.46 -2.01
CA ALA A 123 4.13 5.33 -1.96
C ALA A 123 5.00 5.12 -3.19
N SER A 124 5.44 3.88 -3.44
CA SER A 124 6.34 3.54 -4.53
C SER A 124 5.72 3.75 -5.92
N ASN A 125 4.43 3.50 -6.10
CA ASN A 125 3.70 3.85 -7.33
C ASN A 125 3.02 5.23 -7.27
N GLY A 126 2.95 5.84 -6.11
CA GLY A 126 2.18 7.06 -5.87
C GLY A 126 2.97 8.37 -5.93
N GLY A 127 4.26 8.32 -6.34
CA GLY A 127 5.10 9.50 -6.52
C GLY A 127 5.47 10.21 -5.20
N VAL A 128 5.62 9.46 -4.11
CA VAL A 128 6.33 9.96 -2.91
C VAL A 128 7.79 10.13 -3.32
N LYS A 129 8.30 11.33 -3.17
CA LYS A 129 9.69 11.63 -3.59
C LYS A 129 10.68 11.01 -2.59
N PRO A 130 11.80 10.43 -3.09
CA PRO A 130 12.91 10.02 -2.25
C PRO A 130 13.36 11.14 -1.31
N ALA A 131 13.70 10.79 -0.09
CA ALA A 131 14.38 11.71 0.83
C ALA A 131 15.82 11.94 0.36
N ASN A 132 16.48 12.98 0.84
CA ASN A 132 17.91 13.21 0.59
C ASN A 132 18.59 13.57 1.93
N PRO A 133 19.40 12.67 2.53
CA PRO A 133 19.66 11.30 2.08
C PRO A 133 18.43 10.40 2.17
N ASP A 134 18.41 9.35 1.37
CA ASP A 134 17.32 8.38 1.38
C ASP A 134 17.20 7.67 2.73
N ILE A 135 15.99 7.24 3.09
CA ILE A 135 15.69 6.65 4.40
C ILE A 135 15.38 5.18 4.20
N ALA A 136 16.33 4.32 4.50
CA ALA A 136 16.20 2.87 4.37
C ALA A 136 14.93 2.33 5.05
N GLY A 137 14.22 1.46 4.33
CA GLY A 137 12.98 0.85 4.79
C GLY A 137 11.74 1.78 4.74
N LYS A 138 11.85 2.95 4.13
CA LYS A 138 10.76 3.89 3.91
C LYS A 138 10.41 3.96 2.42
N PRO A 139 9.39 3.23 1.95
CA PRO A 139 9.09 3.15 0.54
C PRO A 139 8.75 4.51 -0.09
N ASP A 140 9.36 4.77 -1.23
CA ASP A 140 9.14 5.94 -2.07
C ASP A 140 9.18 5.60 -3.57
N SER A 141 9.28 6.59 -4.48
CA SER A 141 9.00 6.38 -5.91
C SER A 141 10.09 5.66 -6.70
N ASN A 142 11.25 5.40 -6.14
CA ASN A 142 12.32 4.58 -6.75
C ASN A 142 12.34 3.15 -6.23
N ASP A 143 11.56 2.85 -5.19
CA ASP A 143 11.53 1.55 -4.54
C ASP A 143 10.49 0.61 -5.14
N TYR A 144 10.67 -0.68 -4.84
CA TYR A 144 9.71 -1.72 -5.19
C TYR A 144 9.79 -2.87 -4.18
N TRP A 145 8.78 -3.73 -4.21
CA TRP A 145 8.72 -4.92 -3.38
C TRP A 145 8.94 -6.16 -4.24
N GLU A 146 9.80 -7.03 -3.78
CA GLU A 146 10.07 -8.32 -4.39
C GLU A 146 9.50 -9.43 -3.54
N TYR A 147 8.79 -10.36 -4.17
CA TYR A 147 8.31 -11.58 -3.53
C TYR A 147 9.09 -12.79 -4.06
N ASN A 148 9.69 -13.53 -3.15
CA ASN A 148 10.37 -14.79 -3.46
C ASN A 148 9.49 -15.97 -3.02
N SER A 149 8.90 -16.68 -3.98
CA SER A 149 8.02 -17.82 -3.71
C SER A 149 8.72 -19.05 -3.15
N THR A 150 10.06 -19.13 -3.22
CA THR A 150 10.83 -20.22 -2.62
C THR A 150 11.06 -20.03 -1.13
N THR A 151 11.18 -18.79 -0.68
CA THR A 151 11.44 -18.44 0.72
C THR A 151 10.23 -17.85 1.44
N GLY A 152 9.17 -17.51 0.69
CA GLY A 152 7.97 -16.86 1.21
C GLY A 152 8.17 -15.41 1.65
N ILE A 153 9.28 -14.77 1.28
CA ILE A 153 9.63 -13.42 1.75
C ILE A 153 9.16 -12.37 0.75
N LEU A 154 8.39 -11.40 1.26
CA LEU A 154 8.08 -10.15 0.57
C LEU A 154 8.94 -9.03 1.18
N GLN A 155 9.91 -8.54 0.43
CA GLN A 155 10.88 -7.54 0.91
C GLN A 155 10.84 -6.25 0.11
N LEU A 156 11.09 -5.12 0.78
CA LEU A 156 11.33 -3.84 0.12
C LEU A 156 12.75 -3.85 -0.45
N VAL A 157 12.87 -3.48 -1.72
CA VAL A 157 14.14 -3.16 -2.39
C VAL A 157 14.22 -1.66 -2.49
N ASP A 158 15.13 -1.11 -1.74
CA ASP A 158 15.41 0.33 -1.56
C ASP A 158 16.49 0.73 -2.56
N ASN A 159 16.24 1.71 -3.46
CA ASN A 159 17.11 2.12 -4.56
C ASN A 159 17.55 3.59 -4.48
#